data_49c61ecef63a0248a723e06619154330
#
_entry.id   49c61ecef63a0248a723e06619154330
#
_cell.length_a   1.000
_cell.length_b   1.000
_cell.length_c   1.000
_cell.angle_alpha   90.00
_cell.angle_beta   90.00
_cell.angle_gamma   90.00
#
_symmetry.space_group_name_H-M   'P 1'
#
loop_
_entity.id
_entity.type
_entity.pdbx_description
1 polymer ?
#
loop_
_entity_poly.entity_id
_entity_poly.type
_entity_poly.pdbx_seq_one_letter_code
_entity_poly.pdbx_strand_id
1 'polypeptide(L)'
;MIVAVDGPAASGKGTIAKALARHYGLPHMDTGLLYRAVALNLLRFGGDPDSEFAAARACDFSQTDFDDPDLKSEAAGGIASRISAYPLVRAALAERQRDFAGQQGGAVLDGRDIGTIIAPAADAKLFVTASPEVRARRRFEELVRMGLSVHYEDVLLDIQARDERDMGRAAAPLVRAEDAVLLDTSGMGVDESVAAAIAAVERRLAEARA
;
A
#
# COMPACT_ATOMS: atom_id res chain seq x y z
N MET A 1 9.51 13.12 -11.48
CA MET A 1 8.04 12.96 -11.40
C MET A 1 7.69 11.98 -10.29
N ILE A 2 6.81 12.39 -9.37
CA ILE A 2 6.35 11.56 -8.26
C ILE A 2 4.88 11.20 -8.48
N VAL A 3 4.56 9.91 -8.45
CA VAL A 3 3.17 9.43 -8.53
C VAL A 3 2.80 8.71 -7.23
N ALA A 4 1.77 9.20 -6.55
CA ALA A 4 1.22 8.60 -5.33
C ALA A 4 -0.02 7.76 -5.67
N VAL A 5 -0.05 6.50 -5.20
CA VAL A 5 -1.17 5.58 -5.43
C VAL A 5 -1.67 5.04 -4.09
N ASP A 6 -2.71 5.63 -3.56
CA ASP A 6 -3.31 5.23 -2.29
C ASP A 6 -4.57 4.39 -2.49
N GLY A 7 -4.95 3.66 -1.45
CA GLY A 7 -6.19 2.88 -1.47
C GLY A 7 -6.19 1.70 -0.50
N PRO A 8 -7.35 1.11 -0.25
CA PRO A 8 -7.51 0.00 0.70
C PRO A 8 -6.80 -1.28 0.25
N ALA A 9 -6.78 -2.27 1.12
CA ALA A 9 -6.22 -3.59 0.82
C ALA A 9 -6.96 -4.24 -0.37
N ALA A 10 -6.23 -4.98 -1.21
CA ALA A 10 -6.75 -5.71 -2.38
C ALA A 10 -7.51 -4.85 -3.42
N SER A 11 -7.36 -3.52 -3.42
CA SER A 11 -7.97 -2.62 -4.43
C SER A 11 -7.34 -2.73 -5.83
N GLY A 12 -6.21 -3.43 -5.97
CA GLY A 12 -5.45 -3.48 -7.22
C GLY A 12 -4.39 -2.38 -7.37
N LYS A 13 -4.25 -1.48 -6.37
CA LYS A 13 -3.30 -0.35 -6.43
C LYS A 13 -1.86 -0.76 -6.72
N GLY A 14 -1.36 -1.85 -6.12
CA GLY A 14 0.02 -2.33 -6.36
C GLY A 14 0.25 -2.78 -7.81
N THR A 15 -0.74 -3.40 -8.45
CA THR A 15 -0.70 -3.75 -9.88
C THR A 15 -0.66 -2.49 -10.74
N ILE A 16 -1.51 -1.52 -10.43
CA ILE A 16 -1.57 -0.22 -11.09
C ILE A 16 -0.24 0.53 -10.90
N ALA A 17 0.26 0.63 -9.67
CA ALA A 17 1.51 1.32 -9.36
C ALA A 17 2.71 0.73 -10.11
N LYS A 18 2.83 -0.60 -10.16
CA LYS A 18 3.85 -1.29 -10.95
C LYS A 18 3.72 -1.04 -12.44
N ALA A 19 2.50 -0.96 -12.97
CA ALA A 19 2.25 -0.65 -14.37
C ALA A 19 2.61 0.79 -14.70
N LEU A 20 2.24 1.76 -13.85
CA LEU A 20 2.64 3.16 -13.97
C LEU A 20 4.16 3.33 -13.92
N ALA A 21 4.83 2.66 -12.98
CA ALA A 21 6.29 2.69 -12.87
C ALA A 21 6.96 2.21 -14.16
N ARG A 22 6.50 1.11 -14.72
CA ARG A 22 6.99 0.60 -16.03
C ARG A 22 6.70 1.56 -17.17
N HIS A 23 5.50 2.14 -17.22
CA HIS A 23 5.07 3.04 -18.28
C HIS A 23 5.93 4.31 -18.33
N TYR A 24 6.25 4.87 -17.16
CA TYR A 24 7.05 6.11 -17.06
C TYR A 24 8.55 5.87 -16.87
N GLY A 25 9.01 4.62 -16.79
CA GLY A 25 10.42 4.29 -16.52
C GLY A 25 10.89 4.74 -15.15
N LEU A 26 10.00 4.70 -14.13
CA LEU A 26 10.28 5.13 -12.76
C LEU A 26 10.47 3.94 -11.83
N PRO A 27 11.27 4.08 -10.77
CA PRO A 27 11.33 3.10 -9.69
C PRO A 27 10.00 3.05 -8.94
N HIS A 28 9.68 1.87 -8.35
CA HIS A 28 8.45 1.62 -7.61
C HIS A 28 8.74 1.17 -6.18
N MET A 29 8.00 1.72 -5.21
CA MET A 29 7.99 1.24 -3.82
C MET A 29 6.57 0.86 -3.40
N ASP A 30 6.37 -0.42 -3.06
CA ASP A 30 5.22 -0.88 -2.26
C ASP A 30 5.54 -0.62 -0.79
N THR A 31 4.99 0.47 -0.23
CA THR A 31 5.26 0.83 1.17
C THR A 31 4.64 -0.15 2.16
N GLY A 32 3.63 -0.91 1.75
CA GLY A 32 3.07 -1.99 2.56
C GLY A 32 4.09 -3.10 2.85
N LEU A 33 5.05 -3.33 1.94
CA LEU A 33 6.14 -4.29 2.18
C LEU A 33 7.08 -3.84 3.31
N LEU A 34 7.28 -2.52 3.52
CA LEU A 34 8.06 -2.03 4.66
C LEU A 34 7.44 -2.46 5.98
N TYR A 35 6.14 -2.24 6.14
CA TYR A 35 5.43 -2.67 7.36
C TYR A 35 5.39 -4.19 7.51
N ARG A 36 5.32 -4.93 6.41
CA ARG A 36 5.40 -6.40 6.44
C ARG A 36 6.80 -6.90 6.83
N ALA A 37 7.86 -6.22 6.41
CA ALA A 37 9.22 -6.53 6.84
C ALA A 37 9.39 -6.30 8.35
N VAL A 38 8.88 -5.19 8.88
CA VAL A 38 8.84 -4.94 10.33
C VAL A 38 8.06 -6.05 11.06
N ALA A 39 6.89 -6.42 10.53
CA ALA A 39 6.06 -7.47 11.11
C ALA A 39 6.77 -8.83 11.13
N LEU A 40 7.46 -9.18 10.05
CA LEU A 40 8.22 -10.42 9.92
C LEU A 40 9.39 -10.45 10.90
N ASN A 41 10.15 -9.35 11.01
CA ASN A 41 11.22 -9.21 11.99
C ASN A 41 10.69 -9.36 13.41
N LEU A 42 9.58 -8.70 13.72
CA LEU A 42 8.94 -8.79 15.03
C LEU A 42 8.59 -10.25 15.39
N LEU A 43 7.99 -10.98 14.44
CA LEU A 43 7.68 -12.41 14.61
C LEU A 43 8.95 -13.24 14.84
N ARG A 44 10.01 -13.03 14.06
CA ARG A 44 11.27 -13.80 14.15
C ARG A 44 12.02 -13.58 15.44
N PHE A 45 11.92 -12.38 16.02
CA PHE A 45 12.55 -12.07 17.30
C PHE A 45 11.64 -12.34 18.50
N GLY A 46 10.45 -12.91 18.29
CA GLY A 46 9.49 -13.18 19.37
C GLY A 46 8.97 -11.93 20.06
N GLY A 47 8.93 -10.80 19.32
CA GLY A 47 8.43 -9.54 19.84
C GLY A 47 6.90 -9.52 19.94
N ASP A 48 6.38 -8.76 20.90
CA ASP A 48 4.96 -8.54 21.05
C ASP A 48 4.41 -7.53 20.02
N PRO A 49 3.48 -7.95 19.13
CA PRO A 49 2.88 -7.04 18.16
C PRO A 49 2.02 -5.92 18.76
N ASP A 50 1.62 -6.05 20.01
CA ASP A 50 0.84 -5.03 20.73
C ASP A 50 1.74 -4.05 21.51
N SER A 51 3.06 -4.24 21.44
CA SER A 51 4.07 -3.32 21.95
C SER A 51 4.62 -2.42 20.82
N GLU A 52 4.27 -1.14 20.85
CA GLU A 52 4.80 -0.14 19.91
C GLU A 52 6.34 -0.07 19.97
N PHE A 53 6.93 -0.19 21.16
CA PHE A 53 8.38 -0.20 21.34
C PHE A 53 9.04 -1.41 20.67
N ALA A 54 8.46 -2.60 20.83
CA ALA A 54 8.97 -3.81 20.18
C ALA A 54 8.89 -3.66 18.65
N ALA A 55 7.76 -3.16 18.14
CA ALA A 55 7.57 -2.92 16.71
C ALA A 55 8.54 -1.86 16.16
N ALA A 56 8.80 -0.78 16.89
CA ALA A 56 9.76 0.25 16.48
C ALA A 56 11.19 -0.29 16.40
N ARG A 57 11.61 -1.14 17.34
CA ARG A 57 12.92 -1.81 17.28
C ARG A 57 13.05 -2.76 16.09
N ALA A 58 11.94 -3.36 15.64
CA ALA A 58 11.93 -4.25 14.48
C ALA A 58 12.02 -3.50 13.13
N CYS A 59 12.02 -2.15 13.13
CA CYS A 59 12.21 -1.33 11.93
C CYS A 59 13.65 -1.34 11.41
N ASP A 60 14.61 -1.83 12.19
CA ASP A 60 15.99 -2.02 11.75
C ASP A 60 16.11 -3.35 11.00
N PHE A 61 16.02 -3.30 9.66
CA PHE A 61 16.09 -4.46 8.78
C PHE A 61 16.86 -4.17 7.49
N SER A 62 17.48 -5.24 6.91
CA SER A 62 18.21 -5.13 5.65
C SER A 62 17.29 -5.12 4.43
N GLN A 63 17.80 -4.68 3.28
CA GLN A 63 17.04 -4.70 2.02
C GLN A 63 16.75 -6.12 1.52
N THR A 64 17.55 -7.11 1.93
CA THR A 64 17.35 -8.51 1.56
C THR A 64 16.07 -9.11 2.12
N ASP A 65 15.51 -8.49 3.16
CA ASP A 65 14.24 -8.91 3.77
C ASP A 65 13.04 -8.77 2.81
N PHE A 66 13.16 -7.96 1.76
CA PHE A 66 12.09 -7.77 0.76
C PHE A 66 11.91 -8.95 -0.21
N ASP A 67 12.90 -9.81 -0.34
CA ASP A 67 12.82 -11.02 -1.17
C ASP A 67 12.25 -12.23 -0.41
N ASP A 68 11.98 -12.07 0.88
CA ASP A 68 11.47 -13.13 1.74
C ASP A 68 10.02 -13.49 1.38
N PRO A 69 9.72 -14.76 1.05
CA PRO A 69 8.36 -15.18 0.70
C PRO A 69 7.36 -15.01 1.86
N ASP A 70 7.81 -15.07 3.11
CA ASP A 70 6.97 -14.91 4.29
C ASP A 70 6.41 -13.50 4.45
N LEU A 71 6.97 -12.49 3.76
CA LEU A 71 6.39 -11.14 3.69
C LEU A 71 4.94 -11.14 3.16
N LYS A 72 4.59 -12.11 2.32
CA LYS A 72 3.24 -12.23 1.75
C LYS A 72 2.28 -13.04 2.62
N SER A 73 2.74 -13.59 3.74
CA SER A 73 1.90 -14.37 4.66
C SER A 73 0.78 -13.52 5.27
N GLU A 74 -0.32 -14.19 5.64
CA GLU A 74 -1.44 -13.55 6.37
C GLU A 74 -0.99 -13.04 7.74
N ALA A 75 -0.12 -13.80 8.44
CA ALA A 75 0.42 -13.40 9.73
C ALA A 75 1.18 -12.07 9.63
N ALA A 76 2.13 -11.95 8.68
CA ALA A 76 2.84 -10.69 8.43
C ALA A 76 1.88 -9.57 8.02
N GLY A 77 0.87 -9.86 7.19
CA GLY A 77 -0.13 -8.88 6.77
C GLY A 77 -1.02 -8.37 7.89
N GLY A 78 -1.46 -9.23 8.79
CA GLY A 78 -2.28 -8.88 9.95
C GLY A 78 -1.52 -8.02 10.96
N ILE A 79 -0.26 -8.40 11.27
CA ILE A 79 0.61 -7.62 12.14
C ILE A 79 0.96 -6.27 11.50
N ALA A 80 1.33 -6.24 10.22
CA ALA A 80 1.63 -5.01 9.50
C ALA A 80 0.48 -4.00 9.56
N SER A 81 -0.76 -4.47 9.40
CA SER A 81 -1.95 -3.62 9.52
C SER A 81 -2.08 -3.00 10.92
N ARG A 82 -1.78 -3.77 12.01
CA ARG A 82 -1.82 -3.26 13.39
C ARG A 82 -0.72 -2.26 13.67
N ILE A 83 0.54 -2.62 13.40
CA ILE A 83 1.70 -1.77 13.70
C ILE A 83 1.78 -0.52 12.83
N SER A 84 1.08 -0.48 11.70
CA SER A 84 0.99 0.70 10.85
C SER A 84 0.24 1.88 11.51
N ALA A 85 -0.47 1.63 12.60
CA ALA A 85 -1.08 2.67 13.43
C ALA A 85 -0.09 3.31 14.44
N TYR A 86 1.07 2.67 14.69
CA TYR A 86 2.02 3.12 15.72
C TYR A 86 2.87 4.30 15.25
N PRO A 87 2.83 5.45 15.94
CA PRO A 87 3.59 6.63 15.59
C PRO A 87 5.10 6.39 15.47
N LEU A 88 5.70 5.59 16.37
CA LEU A 88 7.14 5.30 16.33
C LEU A 88 7.53 4.48 15.10
N VAL A 89 6.75 3.48 14.72
CA VAL A 89 6.96 2.69 13.50
C VAL A 89 6.83 3.58 12.26
N ARG A 90 5.81 4.43 12.23
CA ARG A 90 5.59 5.36 11.13
C ARG A 90 6.75 6.35 10.98
N ALA A 91 7.21 6.92 12.10
CA ALA A 91 8.35 7.85 12.10
C ALA A 91 9.62 7.17 11.56
N ALA A 92 9.91 5.94 12.00
CA ALA A 92 11.08 5.17 11.54
C ALA A 92 11.05 4.85 10.03
N LEU A 93 9.86 4.64 9.45
CA LEU A 93 9.72 4.30 8.03
C LEU A 93 9.50 5.51 7.12
N ALA A 94 9.09 6.66 7.66
CA ALA A 94 8.70 7.83 6.87
C ALA A 94 9.87 8.45 6.11
N GLU A 95 11.05 8.54 6.72
CA GLU A 95 12.26 9.09 6.10
C GLU A 95 12.61 8.27 4.85
N ARG A 96 12.69 6.97 4.96
CA ARG A 96 12.98 6.06 3.85
C ARG A 96 11.99 6.19 2.69
N GLN A 97 10.70 6.36 3.00
CA GLN A 97 9.67 6.56 1.98
C GLN A 97 9.82 7.92 1.29
N ARG A 98 10.14 8.99 2.04
CA ARG A 98 10.37 10.33 1.48
C ARG A 98 11.63 10.39 0.62
N ASP A 99 12.71 9.76 1.07
CA ASP A 99 13.96 9.69 0.31
C ASP A 99 13.75 8.96 -1.01
N PHE A 100 12.99 7.86 -0.99
CA PHE A 100 12.64 7.15 -2.20
C PHE A 100 11.75 7.99 -3.12
N ALA A 101 10.79 8.73 -2.60
CA ALA A 101 9.95 9.63 -3.39
C ALA A 101 10.77 10.76 -4.03
N GLY A 102 11.72 11.34 -3.27
CA GLY A 102 12.53 12.49 -3.67
C GLY A 102 13.78 12.16 -4.49
N GLN A 103 14.03 10.89 -4.83
CA GLN A 103 15.21 10.50 -5.60
C GLN A 103 15.24 11.13 -6.99
N GLN A 104 16.44 11.24 -7.57
CA GLN A 104 16.60 11.80 -8.92
C GLN A 104 15.75 11.03 -9.95
N GLY A 105 14.98 11.76 -10.76
CA GLY A 105 14.04 11.21 -11.74
C GLY A 105 12.64 11.01 -11.18
N GLY A 106 12.49 10.86 -9.86
CA GLY A 106 11.22 10.62 -9.16
C GLY A 106 10.91 9.14 -8.94
N ALA A 107 9.67 8.84 -8.59
CA ALA A 107 9.24 7.50 -8.23
C ALA A 107 7.72 7.32 -8.29
N VAL A 108 7.28 6.06 -8.30
CA VAL A 108 5.90 5.66 -8.01
C VAL A 108 5.87 4.98 -6.66
N LEU A 109 5.01 5.44 -5.75
CA LEU A 109 4.81 4.82 -4.45
C LEU A 109 3.36 4.39 -4.30
N ASP A 110 3.12 3.20 -3.75
CA ASP A 110 1.77 2.83 -3.34
C ASP A 110 1.66 2.52 -1.84
N GLY A 111 0.52 2.93 -1.27
CA GLY A 111 0.30 2.82 0.17
C GLY A 111 -1.12 3.15 0.61
N ARG A 112 -1.20 3.94 1.70
CA ARG A 112 -2.46 4.40 2.31
C ARG A 112 -2.52 5.91 2.49
N ASP A 113 -1.37 6.53 2.58
CA ASP A 113 -1.18 7.93 2.96
C ASP A 113 -0.01 8.59 2.19
N ILE A 114 0.29 8.05 1.01
CA ILE A 114 1.37 8.57 0.17
C ILE A 114 1.05 9.99 -0.28
N GLY A 115 -0.12 10.20 -0.85
CA GLY A 115 -0.56 11.51 -1.36
C GLY A 115 -0.96 12.52 -0.29
N THR A 116 -1.13 12.08 0.97
CA THR A 116 -1.52 12.96 2.08
C THR A 116 -0.37 13.30 3.02
N ILE A 117 0.53 12.35 3.30
CA ILE A 117 1.58 12.48 4.34
C ILE A 117 3.00 12.31 3.79
N ILE A 118 3.24 11.31 2.96
CA ILE A 118 4.61 10.98 2.50
C ILE A 118 5.05 11.94 1.39
N ALA A 119 4.25 12.08 0.35
CA ALA A 119 4.51 12.93 -0.80
C ALA A 119 3.29 13.83 -1.12
N PRO A 120 2.92 14.76 -0.22
CA PRO A 120 1.75 15.62 -0.43
C PRO A 120 1.88 16.57 -1.64
N ALA A 121 3.10 16.77 -2.13
CA ALA A 121 3.39 17.52 -3.35
C ALA A 121 3.63 16.62 -4.58
N ALA A 122 3.16 15.36 -4.58
CA ALA A 122 3.29 14.46 -5.73
C ALA A 122 2.63 15.06 -6.98
N ASP A 123 3.26 14.89 -8.16
CA ASP A 123 2.79 15.45 -9.44
C ASP A 123 1.43 14.86 -9.86
N ALA A 124 1.18 13.60 -9.50
CA ALA A 124 -0.10 12.95 -9.68
C ALA A 124 -0.45 12.07 -8.49
N LYS A 125 -1.72 12.10 -8.08
CA LYS A 125 -2.25 11.29 -6.99
C LYS A 125 -3.47 10.51 -7.46
N LEU A 126 -3.44 9.21 -7.20
CA LEU A 126 -4.56 8.30 -7.45
C LEU A 126 -5.05 7.72 -6.13
N PHE A 127 -6.35 7.65 -5.95
CA PHE A 127 -6.98 6.87 -4.90
C PHE A 127 -7.74 5.71 -5.54
N VAL A 128 -7.13 4.52 -5.47
CA VAL A 128 -7.65 3.30 -6.11
C VAL A 128 -8.52 2.55 -5.13
N THR A 129 -9.78 2.34 -5.47
CA THR A 129 -10.74 1.62 -4.64
C THR A 129 -11.45 0.51 -5.41
N ALA A 130 -12.15 -0.33 -4.69
CA ALA A 130 -13.18 -1.26 -5.16
C ALA A 130 -14.07 -1.63 -3.97
N SER A 131 -15.27 -2.18 -4.23
CA SER A 131 -16.16 -2.61 -3.15
C SER A 131 -15.49 -3.70 -2.28
N PRO A 132 -15.83 -3.80 -0.98
CA PRO A 132 -15.27 -4.82 -0.09
C PRO A 132 -15.41 -6.23 -0.64
N GLU A 133 -16.54 -6.55 -1.27
CA GLU A 133 -16.85 -7.86 -1.85
C GLU A 133 -15.91 -8.18 -3.03
N VAL A 134 -15.68 -7.21 -3.92
CA VAL A 134 -14.76 -7.38 -5.05
C VAL A 134 -13.33 -7.56 -4.55
N ARG A 135 -12.91 -6.80 -3.55
CA ARG A 135 -11.58 -6.92 -2.96
C ARG A 135 -11.39 -8.24 -2.22
N ALA A 136 -12.40 -8.68 -1.49
CA ALA A 136 -12.41 -9.99 -0.84
C ALA A 136 -12.34 -11.14 -1.85
N ARG A 137 -13.07 -11.03 -2.97
CA ARG A 137 -13.02 -12.01 -4.06
C ARG A 137 -11.63 -12.11 -4.66
N ARG A 138 -11.00 -10.98 -4.99
CA ARG A 138 -9.63 -10.93 -5.53
C ARG A 138 -8.63 -11.56 -4.55
N ARG A 139 -8.74 -11.25 -3.26
CA ARG A 139 -7.86 -11.81 -2.22
C ARG A 139 -8.10 -13.29 -1.99
N PHE A 140 -9.35 -13.74 -1.96
CA PHE A 140 -9.70 -15.14 -1.85
C PHE A 140 -9.08 -15.96 -2.99
N GLU A 141 -9.25 -15.51 -4.23
CA GLU A 141 -8.69 -16.18 -5.41
C GLU A 141 -7.14 -16.20 -5.38
N GLU A 142 -6.50 -15.17 -4.86
CA GLU A 142 -5.06 -15.12 -4.66
C GLU A 142 -4.61 -16.19 -3.64
N LEU A 143 -5.27 -16.27 -2.48
CA LEU A 143 -4.96 -17.23 -1.43
C LEU A 143 -5.16 -18.68 -1.89
N VAL A 144 -6.24 -18.95 -2.61
CA VAL A 144 -6.51 -20.28 -3.22
C VAL A 144 -5.42 -20.64 -4.22
N ARG A 145 -4.98 -19.71 -5.08
CA ARG A 145 -3.85 -19.94 -6.01
C ARG A 145 -2.53 -20.22 -5.31
N MET A 146 -2.35 -19.71 -4.09
CA MET A 146 -1.18 -20.01 -3.24
C MET A 146 -1.31 -21.36 -2.53
N GLY A 147 -2.41 -22.10 -2.73
CA GLY A 147 -2.66 -23.42 -2.12
C GLY A 147 -3.20 -23.35 -0.69
N LEU A 148 -3.65 -22.19 -0.24
CA LEU A 148 -4.22 -22.02 1.09
C LEU A 148 -5.72 -22.40 1.10
N SER A 149 -6.14 -23.11 2.15
CA SER A 149 -7.54 -23.41 2.40
C SER A 149 -8.16 -22.29 3.22
N VAL A 150 -9.00 -21.47 2.60
CA VAL A 150 -9.65 -20.31 3.22
C VAL A 150 -11.13 -20.28 2.83
N HIS A 151 -11.95 -19.62 3.66
CA HIS A 151 -13.36 -19.35 3.32
C HIS A 151 -13.52 -17.89 2.88
N TYR A 152 -14.36 -17.66 1.89
CA TYR A 152 -14.59 -16.31 1.35
C TYR A 152 -15.11 -15.35 2.41
N GLU A 153 -16.00 -15.83 3.26
CA GLU A 153 -16.61 -15.05 4.34
C GLU A 153 -15.55 -14.53 5.33
N ASP A 154 -14.56 -15.37 5.68
CA ASP A 154 -13.47 -14.98 6.57
C ASP A 154 -12.58 -13.92 5.91
N VAL A 155 -12.30 -14.07 4.61
CA VAL A 155 -11.53 -13.08 3.85
C VAL A 155 -12.28 -11.75 3.76
N LEU A 156 -13.60 -11.77 3.59
CA LEU A 156 -14.42 -10.56 3.56
C LEU A 156 -14.40 -9.83 4.91
N LEU A 157 -14.55 -10.57 6.01
CA LEU A 157 -14.46 -10.02 7.35
C LEU A 157 -13.08 -9.40 7.64
N ASP A 158 -11.99 -10.06 7.21
CA ASP A 158 -10.63 -9.49 7.37
C ASP A 158 -10.47 -8.19 6.56
N ILE A 159 -10.96 -8.15 5.32
CA ILE A 159 -10.92 -6.94 4.48
C ILE A 159 -11.68 -5.79 5.16
N GLN A 160 -12.87 -6.03 5.68
CA GLN A 160 -13.68 -5.01 6.37
C GLN A 160 -12.99 -4.52 7.65
N ALA A 161 -12.48 -5.43 8.47
CA ALA A 161 -11.75 -5.09 9.68
C ALA A 161 -10.46 -4.30 9.41
N ARG A 162 -9.79 -4.56 8.28
CA ARG A 162 -8.62 -3.79 7.85
C ARG A 162 -9.01 -2.39 7.38
N ASP A 163 -10.11 -2.25 6.65
CA ASP A 163 -10.61 -0.95 6.24
C ASP A 163 -10.96 -0.07 7.43
N GLU A 164 -11.66 -0.63 8.43
CA GLU A 164 -11.98 0.07 9.66
C GLU A 164 -10.71 0.54 10.39
N ARG A 165 -9.70 -0.34 10.52
CA ARG A 165 -8.41 0.04 11.12
C ARG A 165 -7.69 1.11 10.30
N ASP A 166 -7.59 0.96 8.98
CA ASP A 166 -6.87 1.89 8.11
C ASP A 166 -7.53 3.27 8.08
N MET A 167 -8.86 3.34 8.05
CA MET A 167 -9.62 4.59 8.08
C MET A 167 -9.71 5.22 9.48
N GLY A 168 -9.78 4.40 10.53
CA GLY A 168 -9.94 4.85 11.92
C GLY A 168 -8.64 5.23 12.64
N ARG A 169 -7.47 5.11 12.00
CA ARG A 169 -6.19 5.48 12.64
C ARG A 169 -6.16 6.96 13.02
N ALA A 170 -5.70 7.25 14.25
CA ALA A 170 -5.47 8.63 14.69
C ALA A 170 -4.32 9.30 13.91
N ALA A 171 -3.28 8.51 13.54
CA ALA A 171 -2.16 8.99 12.74
C ALA A 171 -2.29 8.48 11.30
N ALA A 172 -2.32 9.40 10.33
CA ALA A 172 -2.34 9.13 8.89
C ALA A 172 -3.46 8.13 8.48
N PRO A 173 -4.73 8.46 8.70
CA PRO A 173 -5.83 7.63 8.26
C PRO A 173 -5.82 7.44 6.75
N LEU A 174 -6.39 6.32 6.28
CA LEU A 174 -6.63 6.12 4.87
C LEU A 174 -7.76 7.07 4.41
N VAL A 175 -7.37 8.19 3.84
CA VAL A 175 -8.28 9.18 3.26
C VAL A 175 -7.78 9.57 1.87
N ARG A 176 -8.72 9.86 0.98
CA ARG A 176 -8.38 10.39 -0.33
C ARG A 176 -7.88 11.83 -0.18
N ALA A 177 -6.69 12.13 -0.73
CA ALA A 177 -6.23 13.51 -0.86
C ALA A 177 -7.21 14.32 -1.75
N GLU A 178 -7.42 15.60 -1.44
CA GLU A 178 -8.41 16.43 -2.15
C GLU A 178 -8.15 16.50 -3.66
N ASP A 179 -6.87 16.52 -4.05
CA ASP A 179 -6.40 16.56 -5.43
C ASP A 179 -6.16 15.17 -6.06
N ALA A 180 -6.48 14.08 -5.35
CA ALA A 180 -6.35 12.74 -5.87
C ALA A 180 -7.52 12.35 -6.78
N VAL A 181 -7.21 11.78 -7.94
CA VAL A 181 -8.20 11.18 -8.82
C VAL A 181 -8.71 9.87 -8.20
N LEU A 182 -10.02 9.78 -8.02
CA LEU A 182 -10.67 8.53 -7.58
C LEU A 182 -10.76 7.56 -8.76
N LEU A 183 -10.24 6.36 -8.57
CA LEU A 183 -10.35 5.26 -9.53
C LEU A 183 -11.03 4.06 -8.86
N ASP A 184 -12.32 3.88 -9.14
CA ASP A 184 -13.07 2.72 -8.71
C ASP A 184 -12.90 1.58 -9.73
N THR A 185 -12.25 0.51 -9.29
CA THR A 185 -11.94 -0.66 -10.12
C THR A 185 -12.91 -1.81 -9.91
N SER A 186 -14.06 -1.59 -9.26
CA SER A 186 -15.03 -2.66 -8.93
C SER A 186 -15.52 -3.43 -10.15
N GLY A 187 -15.77 -2.73 -11.25
CA GLY A 187 -16.23 -3.33 -12.51
C GLY A 187 -15.15 -3.50 -13.57
N MET A 188 -13.88 -3.24 -13.27
CA MET A 188 -12.80 -3.20 -14.25
C MET A 188 -11.92 -4.44 -14.20
N GLY A 189 -11.50 -4.90 -15.38
CA GLY A 189 -10.36 -5.82 -15.53
C GLY A 189 -9.03 -5.15 -15.21
N VAL A 190 -7.95 -5.94 -15.16
CA VAL A 190 -6.60 -5.42 -14.86
C VAL A 190 -6.14 -4.41 -15.91
N ASP A 191 -6.23 -4.77 -17.20
CA ASP A 191 -5.76 -3.90 -18.30
C ASP A 191 -6.55 -2.60 -18.38
N GLU A 192 -7.87 -2.67 -18.17
CA GLU A 192 -8.75 -1.50 -18.15
C GLU A 192 -8.39 -0.57 -16.97
N SER A 193 -8.17 -1.14 -15.78
CA SER A 193 -7.76 -0.37 -14.60
C SER A 193 -6.42 0.33 -14.81
N VAL A 194 -5.47 -0.34 -15.45
CA VAL A 194 -4.15 0.22 -15.78
C VAL A 194 -4.29 1.34 -16.82
N ALA A 195 -5.04 1.13 -17.88
CA ALA A 195 -5.26 2.16 -18.91
C ALA A 195 -5.94 3.41 -18.32
N ALA A 196 -6.95 3.22 -17.47
CA ALA A 196 -7.63 4.32 -16.78
C ALA A 196 -6.69 5.08 -15.85
N ALA A 197 -5.80 4.39 -15.14
CA ALA A 197 -4.80 5.00 -14.26
C ALA A 197 -3.78 5.84 -15.05
N ILE A 198 -3.25 5.32 -16.17
CA ILE A 198 -2.33 6.06 -17.04
C ILE A 198 -3.02 7.33 -17.56
N ALA A 199 -4.22 7.21 -18.10
CA ALA A 199 -4.98 8.37 -18.60
C ALA A 199 -5.25 9.42 -17.50
N ALA A 200 -5.49 8.99 -16.26
CA ALA A 200 -5.68 9.90 -15.15
C ALA A 200 -4.40 10.65 -14.79
N VAL A 201 -3.25 9.98 -14.76
CA VAL A 201 -1.94 10.61 -14.51
C VAL A 201 -1.59 11.60 -15.64
N GLU A 202 -1.75 11.21 -16.90
CA GLU A 202 -1.46 12.07 -18.05
C GLU A 202 -2.30 13.36 -18.02
N ARG A 203 -3.58 13.27 -17.68
CA ARG A 203 -4.47 14.41 -17.54
C ARG A 203 -3.97 15.37 -16.45
N ARG A 204 -3.60 14.85 -15.27
CA ARG A 204 -3.06 15.67 -14.17
C ARG A 204 -1.76 16.37 -14.57
N LEU A 205 -0.87 15.69 -15.28
CA LEU A 205 0.38 16.27 -15.76
C LEU A 205 0.16 17.34 -16.85
N ALA A 206 -0.87 17.20 -17.67
CA ALA A 206 -1.23 18.21 -18.67
C ALA A 206 -1.82 19.46 -18.00
N GLU A 207 -2.71 19.30 -17.02
CA GLU A 207 -3.30 20.40 -16.24
C GLU A 207 -2.23 21.20 -15.47
N ALA A 208 -1.20 20.56 -14.94
CA ALA A 208 -0.11 21.23 -14.21
C ALA A 208 0.84 22.03 -15.11
N ARG A 209 0.80 21.83 -16.44
CA ARG A 209 1.62 22.54 -17.43
C ARG A 209 0.88 23.71 -18.10
N ALA A 210 -0.44 23.78 -17.94
CA ALA A 210 -1.29 24.81 -18.53
C ALA A 210 -1.42 26.03 -17.62
#